data_33b5e17e2cce07a37fa7684538be88d0
#
_entry.id   33b5e17e2cce07a37fa7684538be88d0
#
_cell.length_a   1.000
_cell.length_b   1.000
_cell.length_c   1.000
_cell.angle_alpha   90.00
_cell.angle_beta   90.00
_cell.angle_gamma   90.00
#
_symmetry.space_group_name_H-M   'P 1'
#
loop_
_entity.id
_entity.type
_entity.pdbx_description
1 polymer ?
#
loop_
_entity_poly.entity_id
_entity_poly.type
_entity_poly.pdbx_seq_one_letter_code
_entity_poly.pdbx_strand_id
1 'polypeptide(L)'
;MLGQTGCRIEFPDSIIYIDPYLSNSVEDLDSDKFKRLIPIPILPESIDDASYILITHDHLDHCDPHTLPQIARASEGAKFIGPYPVVNKLKSWGISADRIIEVNELWIDLNPDIQIRSIPAAHPNIQRDSLGRLSTIGYLLRYMGELIYFAGDTFASQEIIDVLKKYGNITTAFLPVNEHNFFRDRLGITGNMSIHEAFQFAKEINASNVVATHWDMFKLNGVDPNEISFIYKKNYADSFLLHINPISIPLTRSIVSIVIRTLNESKYLGELLEMIKLQQTSFAIEVVVVDSGSDDGTLDIAQKYGCRICHIKREDFSFGRSLNIGCDNASGNYLVFISGHCIPVDLNWLNNLCKPLMDGVVQYAYGRQIGGSNSFWSESQIFNKYFPSKSLIPQSHLYCNNANSALLKRAWEDHQFDESLTGLEDMELAKRIALQGGGIGYVANATVFHHHNESWPQIRRRFERESIALRTIMPQVHIRLFDAIFYFISSVFMDCFLAVREGFRPSYLHIILYRFNQYYGSWIGNRHHRRLSKSDKDKFFFPY
;
A
#
# COMPACT_ATOMS: atom_id res chain seq x y z
N MET A 1 11.90 -6.16 -20.53
CA MET A 1 11.90 -7.62 -20.86
C MET A 1 13.01 -7.91 -21.84
N LEU A 2 13.59 -9.11 -21.78
CA LEU A 2 14.63 -9.58 -22.69
C LEU A 2 14.10 -10.63 -23.69
N GLY A 3 12.83 -10.97 -23.56
CA GLY A 3 12.14 -12.03 -24.28
C GLY A 3 12.05 -13.34 -23.50
N GLN A 4 11.15 -14.25 -23.88
CA GLN A 4 10.81 -15.48 -23.17
C GLN A 4 10.32 -15.14 -21.74
N THR A 5 11.03 -15.58 -20.71
CA THR A 5 10.82 -15.15 -19.31
C THR A 5 11.84 -14.10 -18.86
N GLY A 6 12.86 -13.86 -19.70
CA GLY A 6 14.01 -13.03 -19.38
C GLY A 6 13.67 -11.58 -19.07
N CYS A 7 14.15 -11.07 -17.96
CA CYS A 7 14.01 -9.66 -17.62
C CYS A 7 15.27 -9.08 -16.95
N ARG A 8 15.43 -7.76 -17.07
CA ARG A 8 16.42 -6.95 -16.39
C ARG A 8 15.70 -5.99 -15.46
N ILE A 9 16.10 -5.95 -14.20
CA ILE A 9 15.53 -5.11 -13.16
C ILE A 9 16.61 -4.17 -12.66
N GLU A 10 16.33 -2.87 -12.69
CA GLU A 10 17.23 -1.83 -12.20
C GLU A 10 16.76 -1.35 -10.83
N PHE A 11 17.66 -1.42 -9.86
CA PHE A 11 17.55 -0.78 -8.56
C PHE A 11 18.61 0.32 -8.45
N PRO A 12 18.49 1.29 -7.53
CA PRO A 12 19.48 2.36 -7.40
C PRO A 12 20.93 1.87 -7.28
N ASP A 13 21.15 0.78 -6.56
CA ASP A 13 22.48 0.27 -6.22
C ASP A 13 22.78 -1.14 -6.76
N SER A 14 21.89 -1.72 -7.57
CA SER A 14 22.10 -3.07 -8.13
C SER A 14 21.22 -3.35 -9.33
N ILE A 15 21.73 -4.20 -10.22
CA ILE A 15 21.01 -4.68 -11.40
C ILE A 15 20.88 -6.19 -11.32
N ILE A 16 19.65 -6.68 -11.47
CA ILE A 16 19.32 -8.09 -11.44
C ILE A 16 18.85 -8.53 -12.81
N TYR A 17 19.42 -9.60 -13.32
CA TYR A 17 18.91 -10.31 -14.50
C TYR A 17 18.26 -11.62 -14.04
N ILE A 18 17.09 -11.93 -14.60
CA ILE A 18 16.38 -13.19 -14.34
C ILE A 18 16.21 -13.91 -15.65
N ASP A 19 16.60 -15.20 -15.71
CA ASP A 19 16.55 -16.08 -16.85
C ASP A 19 17.00 -15.43 -18.18
N PRO A 20 18.18 -14.80 -18.27
CA PRO A 20 18.62 -14.13 -19.48
C PRO A 20 18.93 -15.15 -20.58
N TYR A 21 18.03 -15.31 -21.55
CA TYR A 21 18.22 -16.10 -22.76
C TYR A 21 18.58 -15.19 -23.92
N LEU A 22 19.89 -15.03 -24.19
CA LEU A 22 20.44 -14.04 -25.13
C LEU A 22 21.30 -14.69 -26.21
N SER A 23 20.95 -15.92 -26.63
CA SER A 23 21.63 -16.67 -27.68
C SER A 23 20.62 -17.47 -28.52
N ASN A 24 21.14 -18.29 -29.41
CA ASN A 24 20.35 -19.27 -30.15
C ASN A 24 20.58 -20.71 -29.64
N SER A 25 21.00 -20.88 -28.37
CA SER A 25 21.41 -22.18 -27.84
C SER A 25 20.34 -23.27 -27.94
N VAL A 26 19.05 -22.93 -27.89
CA VAL A 26 17.96 -23.91 -28.07
C VAL A 26 17.92 -24.42 -29.51
N GLU A 27 18.06 -23.56 -30.52
CA GLU A 27 18.18 -23.96 -31.93
C GLU A 27 19.42 -24.80 -32.17
N ASP A 28 20.56 -24.38 -31.58
CA ASP A 28 21.87 -25.00 -31.82
C ASP A 28 22.07 -26.35 -31.13
N LEU A 29 21.49 -26.54 -29.93
CA LEU A 29 21.78 -27.67 -29.05
C LEU A 29 20.61 -28.63 -28.85
N ASP A 30 19.36 -28.19 -29.08
CA ASP A 30 18.16 -29.02 -28.92
C ASP A 30 17.52 -29.32 -30.25
N SER A 31 16.96 -28.32 -30.95
CA SER A 31 16.30 -28.56 -32.25
C SER A 31 16.22 -27.27 -33.08
N ASP A 32 16.53 -27.42 -34.39
CA ASP A 32 16.40 -26.38 -35.43
C ASP A 32 14.95 -25.86 -35.61
N LYS A 33 13.96 -26.54 -35.04
CA LYS A 33 12.56 -26.12 -35.02
C LYS A 33 12.28 -24.96 -34.09
N PHE A 34 13.16 -24.73 -33.10
CA PHE A 34 13.04 -23.67 -32.09
C PHE A 34 13.87 -22.45 -32.47
N LYS A 35 13.61 -21.91 -33.64
CA LYS A 35 14.21 -20.63 -34.05
C LYS A 35 13.64 -19.48 -33.25
N ARG A 36 14.55 -18.65 -32.77
CA ARG A 36 14.21 -17.42 -32.10
C ARG A 36 13.46 -16.47 -33.02
N LEU A 37 12.29 -15.97 -32.58
CA LEU A 37 11.43 -15.04 -33.36
C LEU A 37 11.81 -13.57 -33.12
N ILE A 38 12.32 -13.25 -31.93
CA ILE A 38 12.68 -11.88 -31.55
C ILE A 38 14.20 -11.71 -31.58
N PRO A 39 14.73 -10.55 -31.99
CA PRO A 39 16.15 -10.32 -32.00
C PRO A 39 16.74 -10.35 -30.58
N ILE A 40 18.02 -10.65 -30.44
CA ILE A 40 18.75 -10.56 -29.17
C ILE A 40 18.85 -9.06 -28.81
N PRO A 41 18.25 -8.59 -27.71
CA PRO A 41 18.17 -7.17 -27.41
C PRO A 41 19.50 -6.57 -26.93
N ILE A 42 20.36 -7.37 -26.32
CA ILE A 42 21.69 -7.02 -25.84
C ILE A 42 22.59 -8.23 -25.95
N LEU A 43 23.84 -8.02 -26.38
CA LEU A 43 24.82 -9.11 -26.44
C LEU A 43 25.30 -9.48 -25.04
N PRO A 44 25.41 -10.79 -24.72
CA PRO A 44 25.81 -11.24 -23.38
C PRO A 44 27.15 -10.65 -22.90
N GLU A 45 28.11 -10.51 -23.80
CA GLU A 45 29.43 -9.93 -23.53
C GLU A 45 29.42 -8.42 -23.24
N SER A 46 28.31 -7.75 -23.55
CA SER A 46 28.09 -6.32 -23.27
C SER A 46 27.40 -6.08 -21.93
N ILE A 47 27.04 -7.14 -21.19
CA ILE A 47 26.41 -7.03 -19.88
C ILE A 47 27.54 -6.97 -18.83
N ASP A 48 28.00 -5.78 -18.52
CA ASP A 48 29.06 -5.49 -17.55
C ASP A 48 28.53 -4.90 -16.23
N ASP A 49 27.22 -4.70 -16.15
CA ASP A 49 26.52 -4.02 -15.06
C ASP A 49 25.75 -4.98 -14.11
N ALA A 50 25.77 -6.28 -14.36
CA ALA A 50 25.02 -7.22 -13.56
C ALA A 50 25.58 -7.36 -12.13
N SER A 51 24.72 -7.17 -11.13
CA SER A 51 25.01 -7.50 -9.72
C SER A 51 24.61 -8.94 -9.39
N TYR A 52 23.46 -9.36 -9.87
CA TYR A 52 22.90 -10.70 -9.63
C TYR A 52 22.26 -11.27 -10.89
N ILE A 53 22.46 -12.57 -11.11
CA ILE A 53 21.81 -13.37 -12.15
C ILE A 53 21.01 -14.46 -11.45
N LEU A 54 19.69 -14.39 -11.55
CA LEU A 54 18.77 -15.38 -10.99
C LEU A 54 18.32 -16.34 -12.09
N ILE A 55 18.44 -17.63 -11.87
CA ILE A 55 18.05 -18.67 -12.84
C ILE A 55 17.03 -19.60 -12.19
N THR A 56 15.86 -19.76 -12.82
CA THR A 56 14.75 -20.51 -12.24
C THR A 56 14.91 -22.02 -12.34
N HIS A 57 15.46 -22.52 -13.44
CA HIS A 57 15.71 -23.94 -13.67
C HIS A 57 16.73 -24.16 -14.79
N ASP A 58 17.05 -25.41 -15.09
CA ASP A 58 18.19 -25.77 -15.92
C ASP A 58 17.88 -26.01 -17.42
N HIS A 59 16.69 -25.66 -17.94
CA HIS A 59 16.43 -25.70 -19.38
C HIS A 59 17.24 -24.64 -20.13
N LEU A 60 17.48 -24.90 -21.44
CA LEU A 60 18.40 -24.08 -22.26
C LEU A 60 17.93 -22.63 -22.44
N ASP A 61 16.63 -22.39 -22.47
CA ASP A 61 16.03 -21.06 -22.62
C ASP A 61 15.93 -20.27 -21.30
N HIS A 62 16.47 -20.83 -20.21
CA HIS A 62 16.59 -20.18 -18.89
C HIS A 62 18.04 -20.24 -18.37
N CYS A 63 18.67 -21.42 -18.47
CA CYS A 63 20.05 -21.66 -18.08
C CYS A 63 20.93 -21.85 -19.33
N ASP A 64 21.16 -20.74 -20.04
CA ASP A 64 21.77 -20.72 -21.36
C ASP A 64 23.29 -20.81 -21.32
N PRO A 65 23.90 -21.90 -21.89
CA PRO A 65 25.36 -22.09 -21.90
C PRO A 65 26.10 -21.08 -22.79
N HIS A 66 25.41 -20.47 -23.75
CA HIS A 66 26.01 -19.46 -24.62
C HIS A 66 25.87 -18.03 -24.06
N THR A 67 24.99 -17.80 -23.10
CA THR A 67 24.77 -16.49 -22.44
C THR A 67 25.50 -16.38 -21.10
N LEU A 68 25.23 -17.29 -20.15
CA LEU A 68 25.67 -17.14 -18.77
C LEU A 68 27.18 -17.08 -18.57
N PRO A 69 28.00 -17.90 -19.27
CA PRO A 69 29.47 -17.80 -19.17
C PRO A 69 30.02 -16.48 -19.74
N GLN A 70 29.34 -15.87 -20.72
CA GLN A 70 29.77 -14.58 -21.28
C GLN A 70 29.49 -13.46 -20.32
N ILE A 71 28.28 -13.42 -19.72
CA ILE A 71 27.94 -12.47 -18.64
C ILE A 71 28.91 -12.64 -17.46
N ALA A 72 29.26 -13.88 -17.11
CA ALA A 72 30.19 -14.13 -16.02
C ALA A 72 31.58 -13.54 -16.24
N ARG A 73 32.00 -13.41 -17.49
CA ARG A 73 33.26 -12.75 -17.88
C ARG A 73 33.16 -11.25 -17.93
N ALA A 74 32.01 -10.72 -18.43
CA ALA A 74 31.81 -9.28 -18.57
C ALA A 74 31.51 -8.61 -17.22
N SER A 75 30.65 -9.23 -16.39
CA SER A 75 30.31 -8.78 -15.04
C SER A 75 31.07 -9.59 -14.00
N GLU A 76 32.34 -9.26 -13.75
CA GLU A 76 33.23 -10.04 -12.85
C GLU A 76 32.73 -10.16 -11.40
N GLY A 77 31.99 -9.16 -10.92
CA GLY A 77 31.39 -9.11 -9.57
C GLY A 77 30.06 -9.82 -9.43
N ALA A 78 29.39 -10.20 -10.53
CA ALA A 78 28.05 -10.76 -10.49
C ALA A 78 27.96 -12.08 -9.74
N LYS A 79 26.92 -12.24 -8.91
CA LYS A 79 26.56 -13.50 -8.24
C LYS A 79 25.48 -14.22 -9.05
N PHE A 80 25.65 -15.53 -9.21
CA PHE A 80 24.70 -16.41 -9.91
C PHE A 80 23.91 -17.20 -8.89
N ILE A 81 22.60 -17.19 -8.98
CA ILE A 81 21.69 -17.72 -7.97
C ILE A 81 20.69 -18.66 -8.63
N GLY A 82 20.60 -19.90 -8.15
CA GLY A 82 19.68 -20.88 -8.72
C GLY A 82 19.52 -22.16 -7.89
N PRO A 83 18.62 -23.07 -8.31
CA PRO A 83 18.47 -24.37 -7.69
C PRO A 83 19.67 -25.29 -8.01
N TYR A 84 19.76 -26.42 -7.31
CA TYR A 84 20.91 -27.32 -7.42
C TYR A 84 21.27 -27.79 -8.84
N PRO A 85 20.33 -28.03 -9.79
CA PRO A 85 20.72 -28.41 -11.17
C PRO A 85 21.44 -27.26 -11.88
N VAL A 86 20.96 -26.03 -11.70
CA VAL A 86 21.58 -24.82 -12.23
C VAL A 86 22.99 -24.65 -11.66
N VAL A 87 23.15 -24.78 -10.35
CA VAL A 87 24.46 -24.70 -9.66
C VAL A 87 25.46 -25.67 -10.26
N ASN A 88 25.04 -26.91 -10.56
CA ASN A 88 25.89 -27.91 -11.17
C ASN A 88 26.35 -27.52 -12.60
N LYS A 89 25.42 -26.97 -13.41
CA LYS A 89 25.78 -26.46 -14.76
C LYS A 89 26.72 -25.26 -14.68
N LEU A 90 26.46 -24.28 -13.82
CA LEU A 90 27.32 -23.11 -13.66
C LEU A 90 28.76 -23.51 -13.26
N LYS A 91 28.91 -24.47 -12.34
CA LYS A 91 30.23 -25.03 -11.96
C LYS A 91 30.90 -25.74 -13.12
N SER A 92 30.14 -26.51 -13.91
CA SER A 92 30.68 -27.22 -15.07
C SER A 92 31.20 -26.28 -16.19
N TRP A 93 30.61 -25.06 -16.26
CA TRP A 93 31.08 -24.01 -17.19
C TRP A 93 32.24 -23.16 -16.62
N GLY A 94 32.76 -23.50 -15.45
CA GLY A 94 33.93 -22.84 -14.85
C GLY A 94 33.62 -21.52 -14.14
N ILE A 95 32.35 -21.25 -13.82
CA ILE A 95 32.01 -20.10 -12.97
C ILE A 95 32.45 -20.41 -11.55
N SER A 96 33.17 -19.47 -10.95
CA SER A 96 33.80 -19.66 -9.62
C SER A 96 32.76 -19.90 -8.53
N ALA A 97 33.05 -20.87 -7.63
CA ALA A 97 32.11 -21.31 -6.60
C ALA A 97 31.69 -20.19 -5.60
N ASP A 98 32.57 -19.23 -5.37
CA ASP A 98 32.31 -18.07 -4.51
C ASP A 98 31.29 -17.08 -5.13
N ARG A 99 31.05 -17.21 -6.43
CA ARG A 99 30.04 -16.43 -7.17
C ARG A 99 28.71 -17.16 -7.34
N ILE A 100 28.60 -18.41 -6.90
CA ILE A 100 27.40 -19.23 -7.06
C ILE A 100 26.72 -19.40 -5.71
N ILE A 101 25.41 -19.11 -5.68
CA ILE A 101 24.56 -19.26 -4.50
C ILE A 101 23.46 -20.28 -4.84
N GLU A 102 23.45 -21.41 -4.11
CA GLU A 102 22.33 -22.35 -4.18
C GLU A 102 21.19 -21.85 -3.28
N VAL A 103 19.97 -21.75 -3.85
CA VAL A 103 18.82 -21.28 -3.10
C VAL A 103 18.11 -22.41 -2.35
N ASN A 104 17.52 -22.03 -1.26
CA ASN A 104 16.55 -22.82 -0.51
C ASN A 104 15.25 -22.00 -0.30
N GLU A 105 14.24 -22.61 0.33
CA GLU A 105 12.96 -21.94 0.57
C GLU A 105 13.02 -20.93 1.74
N LEU A 106 14.17 -20.32 2.02
CA LEU A 106 14.36 -19.24 2.99
C LEU A 106 14.60 -17.91 2.27
N TRP A 107 14.40 -16.81 2.97
CA TRP A 107 14.77 -15.49 2.47
C TRP A 107 16.29 -15.32 2.45
N ILE A 108 16.80 -14.78 1.37
CA ILE A 108 18.21 -14.43 1.16
C ILE A 108 18.27 -12.92 0.96
N ASP A 109 19.07 -12.23 1.76
CA ASP A 109 19.37 -10.81 1.60
C ASP A 109 20.41 -10.65 0.48
N LEU A 110 20.04 -9.99 -0.61
CA LEU A 110 20.98 -9.62 -1.67
C LEU A 110 21.74 -8.35 -1.29
N ASN A 111 21.02 -7.41 -0.72
CA ASN A 111 21.54 -6.19 -0.09
C ASN A 111 20.54 -5.74 0.99
N PRO A 112 20.78 -4.62 1.72
CA PRO A 112 19.87 -4.19 2.80
C PRO A 112 18.41 -3.96 2.37
N ASP A 113 18.17 -3.65 1.09
CA ASP A 113 16.85 -3.28 0.58
C ASP A 113 16.19 -4.39 -0.25
N ILE A 114 16.94 -5.40 -0.69
CA ILE A 114 16.46 -6.44 -1.61
C ILE A 114 16.64 -7.81 -0.98
N GLN A 115 15.52 -8.51 -0.86
CA GLN A 115 15.46 -9.91 -0.44
C GLN A 115 14.86 -10.76 -1.55
N ILE A 116 15.34 -11.99 -1.69
CA ILE A 116 14.75 -13.00 -2.57
C ILE A 116 14.42 -14.27 -1.80
N ARG A 117 13.43 -15.00 -2.30
CA ARG A 117 13.05 -16.32 -1.80
C ARG A 117 12.69 -17.22 -2.98
N SER A 118 13.12 -18.48 -2.97
CA SER A 118 12.64 -19.46 -3.93
C SER A 118 11.21 -19.92 -3.57
N ILE A 119 10.38 -20.01 -4.59
CA ILE A 119 9.01 -20.54 -4.54
C ILE A 119 9.00 -21.83 -5.35
N PRO A 120 8.39 -22.93 -4.88
CA PRO A 120 8.24 -24.13 -5.69
C PRO A 120 7.63 -23.83 -7.06
N ALA A 121 8.08 -24.50 -8.12
CA ALA A 121 7.48 -24.45 -9.44
C ALA A 121 7.13 -25.86 -9.93
N ALA A 122 5.98 -26.01 -10.56
CA ALA A 122 5.49 -27.29 -11.10
C ALA A 122 5.79 -27.36 -12.60
N HIS A 123 6.87 -28.04 -12.99
CA HIS A 123 7.26 -28.14 -14.40
C HIS A 123 7.73 -29.56 -14.77
N PRO A 124 6.83 -30.50 -15.13
CA PRO A 124 5.36 -30.42 -15.01
C PRO A 124 4.84 -30.57 -13.58
N ASN A 125 5.65 -31.07 -12.65
CA ASN A 125 5.32 -31.29 -11.25
C ASN A 125 6.39 -30.67 -10.36
N ILE A 126 6.05 -30.35 -9.12
CA ILE A 126 7.02 -29.92 -8.12
C ILE A 126 7.96 -31.10 -7.82
N GLN A 127 9.23 -30.95 -8.18
CA GLN A 127 10.24 -31.99 -8.01
C GLN A 127 11.24 -31.61 -6.91
N ARG A 128 11.47 -32.58 -6.02
CA ARG A 128 12.48 -32.47 -4.95
C ARG A 128 13.41 -33.67 -5.03
N ASP A 129 14.70 -33.43 -4.79
CA ASP A 129 15.68 -34.51 -4.65
C ASP A 129 15.56 -35.23 -3.29
N SER A 130 16.44 -36.20 -3.05
CA SER A 130 16.49 -36.95 -1.79
C SER A 130 16.82 -36.12 -0.55
N LEU A 131 17.33 -34.90 -0.73
CA LEU A 131 17.62 -33.93 0.33
C LEU A 131 16.48 -32.87 0.47
N GLY A 132 15.39 -33.03 -0.28
CA GLY A 132 14.26 -32.12 -0.26
C GLY A 132 14.47 -30.82 -1.07
N ARG A 133 15.58 -30.69 -1.84
CA ARG A 133 15.90 -29.50 -2.62
C ARG A 133 15.08 -29.46 -3.91
N LEU A 134 14.55 -28.28 -4.26
CA LEU A 134 13.77 -28.07 -5.50
C LEU A 134 14.68 -28.07 -6.73
N SER A 135 14.22 -28.68 -7.82
CA SER A 135 14.90 -28.65 -9.13
C SER A 135 14.46 -27.48 -9.99
N THR A 136 13.20 -27.06 -9.85
CA THR A 136 12.58 -25.94 -10.58
C THR A 136 11.91 -25.02 -9.59
N ILE A 137 12.11 -23.71 -9.75
CA ILE A 137 11.65 -22.68 -8.82
C ILE A 137 11.16 -21.44 -9.56
N GLY A 138 10.27 -20.70 -8.91
CA GLY A 138 10.08 -19.27 -9.13
C GLY A 138 10.84 -18.45 -8.08
N TYR A 139 10.87 -17.14 -8.26
CA TYR A 139 11.44 -16.21 -7.29
C TYR A 139 10.38 -15.25 -6.77
N LEU A 140 10.31 -15.09 -5.46
CA LEU A 140 9.63 -13.98 -4.80
C LEU A 140 10.68 -12.98 -4.37
N LEU A 141 10.66 -11.80 -4.96
CA LEU A 141 11.54 -10.68 -4.66
C LEU A 141 10.79 -9.68 -3.80
N ARG A 142 11.42 -9.24 -2.71
CA ARG A 142 10.93 -8.16 -1.86
C ARG A 142 11.85 -6.95 -1.98
N TYR A 143 11.26 -5.79 -2.28
CA TYR A 143 11.96 -4.51 -2.33
C TYR A 143 11.04 -3.41 -1.82
N MET A 144 11.43 -2.71 -0.75
CA MET A 144 10.70 -1.56 -0.18
C MET A 144 9.21 -1.81 0.08
N GLY A 145 8.87 -3.01 0.56
CA GLY A 145 7.46 -3.41 0.80
C GLY A 145 6.75 -4.01 -0.40
N GLU A 146 7.29 -3.86 -1.61
CA GLU A 146 6.76 -4.48 -2.83
C GLU A 146 7.15 -5.95 -2.90
N LEU A 147 6.23 -6.79 -3.37
CA LEU A 147 6.45 -8.21 -3.63
C LEU A 147 6.29 -8.47 -5.12
N ILE A 148 7.36 -8.94 -5.75
CA ILE A 148 7.39 -9.26 -7.18
C ILE A 148 7.61 -10.76 -7.32
N TYR A 149 6.69 -11.42 -7.98
CA TYR A 149 6.78 -12.87 -8.23
C TYR A 149 7.17 -13.16 -9.68
N PHE A 150 8.26 -13.86 -9.84
CA PHE A 150 8.72 -14.43 -11.12
C PHE A 150 8.45 -15.92 -11.09
N ALA A 151 7.46 -16.36 -11.85
CA ALA A 151 7.05 -17.77 -11.82
C ALA A 151 8.08 -18.71 -12.44
N GLY A 152 8.88 -18.23 -13.40
CA GLY A 152 9.62 -19.11 -14.31
C GLY A 152 8.64 -19.98 -15.10
N ASP A 153 9.02 -21.23 -15.35
CA ASP A 153 8.14 -22.22 -15.98
C ASP A 153 7.37 -23.00 -14.91
N THR A 154 6.04 -22.93 -14.98
CA THR A 154 5.18 -23.59 -13.99
C THR A 154 3.75 -23.81 -14.48
N PHE A 155 3.11 -24.85 -13.97
CA PHE A 155 1.66 -25.00 -13.94
C PHE A 155 1.07 -24.32 -12.71
N ALA A 156 -0.23 -24.05 -12.75
CA ALA A 156 -0.96 -23.65 -11.57
C ALA A 156 -1.01 -24.81 -10.56
N SER A 157 -0.72 -24.54 -9.30
CA SER A 157 -0.73 -25.53 -8.22
C SER A 157 -1.22 -24.91 -6.93
N GLN A 158 -2.05 -25.65 -6.19
CA GLN A 158 -2.55 -25.20 -4.90
C GLN A 158 -1.43 -24.94 -3.91
N GLU A 159 -0.37 -25.79 -3.91
CA GLU A 159 0.79 -25.61 -3.06
C GLU A 159 1.47 -24.26 -3.29
N ILE A 160 1.65 -23.85 -4.57
CA ILE A 160 2.26 -22.57 -4.93
C ILE A 160 1.38 -21.40 -4.48
N ILE A 161 0.07 -21.49 -4.72
CA ILE A 161 -0.91 -20.48 -4.30
C ILE A 161 -0.88 -20.31 -2.78
N ASP A 162 -0.89 -21.41 -2.02
CA ASP A 162 -0.88 -21.38 -0.56
C ASP A 162 0.43 -20.80 0.01
N VAL A 163 1.55 -21.07 -0.66
CA VAL A 163 2.84 -20.48 -0.29
C VAL A 163 2.83 -18.97 -0.53
N LEU A 164 2.38 -18.50 -1.70
CA LEU A 164 2.36 -17.07 -2.05
C LEU A 164 1.38 -16.29 -1.18
N LYS A 165 0.20 -16.82 -0.89
CA LYS A 165 -0.81 -16.18 -0.02
C LYS A 165 -0.30 -15.87 1.39
N LYS A 166 0.71 -16.60 1.89
CA LYS A 166 1.33 -16.33 3.20
C LYS A 166 2.08 -14.99 3.26
N TYR A 167 2.48 -14.45 2.10
CA TYR A 167 3.25 -13.21 2.02
C TYR A 167 2.40 -11.96 1.76
N GLY A 168 1.10 -12.12 1.49
CA GLY A 168 0.18 -11.02 1.21
C GLY A 168 0.02 -10.74 -0.28
N ASN A 169 -0.30 -9.49 -0.62
CA ASN A 169 -0.57 -9.09 -2.01
C ASN A 169 0.71 -9.06 -2.84
N ILE A 170 0.66 -9.61 -4.03
CA ILE A 170 1.76 -9.56 -5.00
C ILE A 170 1.61 -8.29 -5.84
N THR A 171 2.58 -7.40 -5.78
CA THR A 171 2.56 -6.15 -6.56
C THR A 171 2.61 -6.42 -8.05
N THR A 172 3.51 -7.31 -8.48
CA THR A 172 3.66 -7.70 -9.88
C THR A 172 3.99 -9.18 -9.99
N ALA A 173 3.24 -9.91 -10.83
CA ALA A 173 3.49 -11.31 -11.13
C ALA A 173 3.88 -11.50 -12.60
N PHE A 174 5.02 -12.12 -12.86
CA PHE A 174 5.47 -12.55 -14.17
C PHE A 174 5.04 -14.00 -14.37
N LEU A 175 4.08 -14.24 -15.26
CA LEU A 175 3.41 -15.53 -15.41
C LEU A 175 3.52 -16.07 -16.82
N PRO A 176 3.98 -17.34 -17.02
CA PRO A 176 4.03 -17.97 -18.33
C PRO A 176 2.62 -18.30 -18.83
N VAL A 177 2.36 -18.06 -20.13
CA VAL A 177 1.03 -18.26 -20.75
C VAL A 177 1.07 -19.18 -21.97
N ASN A 178 2.16 -19.91 -22.17
CA ASN A 178 2.37 -20.81 -23.31
C ASN A 178 1.78 -22.20 -23.07
N GLU A 179 0.54 -22.28 -22.89
CA GLU A 179 -0.34 -23.44 -22.65
C GLU A 179 0.27 -24.81 -22.93
N HIS A 180 0.20 -25.70 -21.95
CA HIS A 180 0.39 -27.13 -22.13
C HIS A 180 -0.78 -27.75 -22.92
N ASN A 181 -0.50 -28.52 -23.99
CA ASN A 181 -1.52 -29.26 -24.69
C ASN A 181 -0.97 -30.52 -25.38
N PHE A 182 -1.86 -31.44 -25.73
CA PHE A 182 -1.54 -32.72 -26.35
C PHE A 182 -0.59 -32.63 -27.56
N PHE A 183 -0.75 -31.62 -28.42
CA PHE A 183 0.07 -31.50 -29.63
C PHE A 183 1.49 -31.02 -29.33
N ARG A 184 1.64 -30.14 -28.35
CA ARG A 184 2.95 -29.71 -27.85
C ARG A 184 3.70 -30.85 -27.17
N ASP A 185 3.02 -31.66 -26.34
CA ASP A 185 3.60 -32.86 -25.74
C ASP A 185 4.18 -33.82 -26.75
N ARG A 186 3.47 -34.06 -27.86
CA ARG A 186 3.98 -34.92 -28.95
C ARG A 186 5.22 -34.36 -29.62
N LEU A 187 5.50 -33.08 -29.50
CA LEU A 187 6.69 -32.41 -30.00
C LEU A 187 7.81 -32.34 -28.96
N GLY A 188 7.57 -32.87 -27.75
CA GLY A 188 8.49 -32.78 -26.63
C GLY A 188 8.51 -31.42 -25.94
N ILE A 189 7.47 -30.60 -26.16
CA ILE A 189 7.35 -29.27 -25.56
C ILE A 189 6.53 -29.40 -24.28
N THR A 190 7.19 -29.21 -23.14
CA THR A 190 6.49 -29.02 -21.86
C THR A 190 5.96 -27.59 -21.81
N GLY A 191 4.66 -27.42 -22.02
CA GLY A 191 4.02 -26.13 -21.87
C GLY A 191 3.89 -25.71 -20.39
N ASN A 192 3.24 -24.59 -20.18
CA ASN A 192 2.99 -24.02 -18.85
C ASN A 192 1.48 -23.78 -18.65
N MET A 193 1.11 -22.78 -17.86
CA MET A 193 -0.28 -22.38 -17.70
C MET A 193 -0.91 -21.93 -19.04
N SER A 194 -2.17 -22.20 -19.23
CA SER A 194 -2.97 -21.49 -20.24
C SER A 194 -3.19 -20.03 -19.81
N ILE A 195 -3.61 -19.16 -20.74
CA ILE A 195 -3.91 -17.76 -20.42
C ILE A 195 -4.94 -17.67 -19.27
N HIS A 196 -5.99 -18.50 -19.33
CA HIS A 196 -7.04 -18.54 -18.30
C HIS A 196 -6.50 -18.99 -16.94
N GLU A 197 -5.66 -20.02 -16.91
CA GLU A 197 -5.05 -20.51 -15.66
C GLU A 197 -4.11 -19.46 -15.06
N ALA A 198 -3.26 -18.83 -15.89
CA ALA A 198 -2.35 -17.78 -15.42
C ALA A 198 -3.11 -16.58 -14.84
N PHE A 199 -4.22 -16.16 -15.47
CA PHE A 199 -5.01 -15.05 -14.98
C PHE A 199 -5.85 -15.41 -13.75
N GLN A 200 -6.37 -16.62 -13.66
CA GLN A 200 -7.03 -17.11 -12.46
C GLN A 200 -6.02 -17.26 -11.31
N PHE A 201 -4.83 -17.78 -11.59
CA PHE A 201 -3.74 -17.86 -10.63
C PHE A 201 -3.37 -16.46 -10.10
N ALA A 202 -3.20 -15.46 -10.97
CA ALA A 202 -2.94 -14.07 -10.60
C ALA A 202 -4.00 -13.51 -9.63
N LYS A 203 -5.27 -13.81 -9.90
CA LYS A 203 -6.38 -13.42 -9.04
C LYS A 203 -6.32 -14.11 -7.68
N GLU A 204 -6.01 -15.40 -7.64
CA GLU A 204 -5.89 -16.17 -6.39
C GLU A 204 -4.76 -15.66 -5.47
N ILE A 205 -3.65 -15.20 -6.05
CA ILE A 205 -2.51 -14.64 -5.30
C ILE A 205 -2.64 -13.12 -5.07
N ASN A 206 -3.78 -12.51 -5.40
CA ASN A 206 -4.04 -11.07 -5.31
C ASN A 206 -2.95 -10.21 -6.00
N ALA A 207 -2.56 -10.57 -7.22
CA ALA A 207 -1.61 -9.80 -8.00
C ALA A 207 -2.26 -8.49 -8.48
N SER A 208 -1.57 -7.35 -8.28
CA SER A 208 -2.04 -6.05 -8.78
C SER A 208 -1.69 -5.82 -10.24
N ASN A 209 -0.51 -6.30 -10.66
CA ASN A 209 -0.01 -6.25 -12.04
C ASN A 209 0.37 -7.66 -12.49
N VAL A 210 0.09 -7.97 -13.75
CA VAL A 210 0.49 -9.23 -14.38
C VAL A 210 1.28 -8.94 -15.64
N VAL A 211 2.44 -9.56 -15.76
CA VAL A 211 3.26 -9.57 -16.97
C VAL A 211 3.15 -10.95 -17.59
N ALA A 212 2.57 -11.02 -18.77
CA ALA A 212 2.52 -12.28 -19.54
C ALA A 212 3.92 -12.60 -20.10
N THR A 213 4.43 -13.79 -19.82
CA THR A 213 5.76 -14.27 -20.26
C THR A 213 5.65 -15.55 -21.06
N HIS A 214 6.74 -15.98 -21.65
CA HIS A 214 6.89 -17.26 -22.35
C HIS A 214 5.94 -17.45 -23.55
N TRP A 215 5.65 -16.38 -24.29
CA TRP A 215 4.70 -16.45 -25.42
C TRP A 215 5.28 -15.96 -26.76
N ASP A 216 6.42 -15.26 -26.75
CA ASP A 216 6.93 -14.46 -27.87
C ASP A 216 8.16 -15.03 -28.58
N MET A 217 8.80 -16.07 -28.01
CA MET A 217 10.13 -16.50 -28.44
C MET A 217 10.13 -17.52 -29.58
N PHE A 218 9.30 -18.55 -29.51
CA PHE A 218 9.31 -19.69 -30.45
C PHE A 218 7.95 -19.90 -31.08
N LYS A 219 7.93 -20.10 -32.43
CA LYS A 219 6.67 -20.30 -33.18
C LYS A 219 5.84 -21.46 -32.65
N LEU A 220 6.48 -22.58 -32.31
CA LEU A 220 5.77 -23.80 -31.85
C LEU A 220 5.28 -23.70 -30.40
N ASN A 221 5.87 -22.80 -29.64
CA ASN A 221 5.57 -22.56 -28.21
C ASN A 221 5.03 -21.14 -27.94
N GLY A 222 4.65 -20.44 -29.00
CA GLY A 222 4.13 -19.07 -28.89
C GLY A 222 2.62 -18.99 -28.66
N VAL A 223 2.16 -17.81 -28.28
CA VAL A 223 0.76 -17.44 -28.11
C VAL A 223 0.50 -16.10 -28.81
N ASP A 224 -0.69 -15.93 -29.41
CA ASP A 224 -1.06 -14.66 -30.03
C ASP A 224 -1.32 -13.59 -28.96
N PRO A 225 -0.61 -12.45 -28.95
CA PRO A 225 -0.83 -11.37 -28.00
C PRO A 225 -2.25 -10.77 -28.07
N ASN A 226 -2.93 -10.89 -29.22
CA ASN A 226 -4.32 -10.46 -29.35
C ASN A 226 -5.26 -11.38 -28.54
N GLU A 227 -4.97 -12.69 -28.49
CA GLU A 227 -5.72 -13.63 -27.67
C GLU A 227 -5.54 -13.33 -26.18
N ILE A 228 -4.31 -13.07 -25.74
CA ILE A 228 -4.01 -12.66 -24.35
C ILE A 228 -4.82 -11.40 -23.99
N SER A 229 -4.78 -10.38 -24.87
CA SER A 229 -5.52 -9.12 -24.67
C SER A 229 -7.03 -9.32 -24.66
N PHE A 230 -7.56 -10.17 -25.52
CA PHE A 230 -9.00 -10.44 -25.63
C PHE A 230 -9.54 -11.13 -24.37
N ILE A 231 -8.87 -12.18 -23.91
CA ILE A 231 -9.26 -12.94 -22.71
C ILE A 231 -9.21 -12.02 -21.48
N TYR A 232 -8.16 -11.21 -21.35
CA TYR A 232 -8.02 -10.22 -20.29
C TYR A 232 -9.19 -9.23 -20.26
N LYS A 233 -9.43 -8.54 -21.37
CA LYS A 233 -10.50 -7.53 -21.47
C LYS A 233 -11.88 -8.09 -21.19
N LYS A 234 -12.12 -9.35 -21.58
CA LYS A 234 -13.42 -10.00 -21.41
C LYS A 234 -13.69 -10.42 -19.97
N ASN A 235 -12.68 -10.89 -19.23
CA ASN A 235 -12.91 -11.63 -17.99
C ASN A 235 -12.13 -11.11 -16.77
N TYR A 236 -11.07 -10.28 -16.95
CA TYR A 236 -10.11 -9.98 -15.88
C TYR A 236 -9.73 -8.50 -15.76
N ALA A 237 -10.27 -7.61 -16.58
CA ALA A 237 -9.91 -6.19 -16.60
C ALA A 237 -10.09 -5.46 -15.25
N ASP A 238 -11.05 -5.93 -14.45
CA ASP A 238 -11.31 -5.37 -13.11
C ASP A 238 -10.49 -6.05 -11.99
N SER A 239 -9.65 -7.04 -12.33
CA SER A 239 -8.94 -7.84 -11.32
C SER A 239 -7.49 -7.41 -11.13
N PHE A 240 -6.80 -7.04 -12.18
CA PHE A 240 -5.40 -6.61 -12.18
C PHE A 240 -5.08 -5.84 -13.46
N LEU A 241 -3.93 -5.16 -13.50
CA LEU A 241 -3.41 -4.51 -14.73
C LEU A 241 -2.52 -5.48 -15.51
N LEU A 242 -2.85 -5.71 -16.80
CA LEU A 242 -2.06 -6.58 -17.66
C LEU A 242 -1.02 -5.81 -18.47
N HIS A 243 0.22 -6.33 -18.47
CA HIS A 243 1.33 -5.85 -19.29
C HIS A 243 1.74 -6.93 -20.31
N ILE A 244 1.67 -6.61 -21.59
CA ILE A 244 2.17 -7.45 -22.67
C ILE A 244 3.33 -6.70 -23.31
N ASN A 245 4.53 -7.28 -23.35
CA ASN A 245 5.76 -6.66 -23.85
C ASN A 245 6.08 -5.28 -23.26
N PRO A 246 6.12 -5.11 -21.95
CA PRO A 246 6.49 -3.83 -21.40
C PRO A 246 7.96 -3.52 -21.69
N ILE A 247 8.23 -2.35 -22.27
CA ILE A 247 9.61 -1.83 -22.44
C ILE A 247 10.23 -1.58 -21.07
N SER A 248 9.45 -1.02 -20.14
CA SER A 248 9.80 -0.90 -18.73
C SER A 248 8.53 -0.98 -17.89
N ILE A 249 8.60 -1.66 -16.77
CA ILE A 249 7.61 -1.54 -15.70
C ILE A 249 8.35 -0.79 -14.60
N PRO A 250 7.93 0.44 -14.23
CA PRO A 250 8.49 1.07 -13.06
C PRO A 250 8.16 0.16 -11.86
N LEU A 251 9.18 -0.28 -11.14
CA LEU A 251 9.01 -0.74 -9.78
C LEU A 251 8.62 0.51 -9.00
N THR A 252 7.33 0.79 -8.97
CA THR A 252 6.83 1.94 -8.23
C THR A 252 7.14 1.68 -6.77
N ARG A 253 8.08 2.47 -6.26
CA ARG A 253 8.29 2.57 -4.83
C ARG A 253 6.92 2.85 -4.23
N SER A 254 6.47 2.03 -3.28
CA SER A 254 5.24 2.35 -2.55
C SER A 254 5.39 3.77 -2.02
N ILE A 255 4.52 4.66 -2.48
CA ILE A 255 4.52 6.05 -2.00
C ILE A 255 3.35 6.18 -1.04
N VAL A 256 3.64 6.71 0.13
CA VAL A 256 2.63 7.15 1.09
C VAL A 256 2.50 8.66 0.96
N SER A 257 1.33 9.11 0.57
CA SER A 257 1.02 10.54 0.45
C SER A 257 0.35 11.03 1.73
N ILE A 258 1.01 11.92 2.45
CA ILE A 258 0.47 12.52 3.66
C ILE A 258 -0.23 13.82 3.28
N VAL A 259 -1.55 13.84 3.44
CA VAL A 259 -2.41 15.01 3.16
C VAL A 259 -2.67 15.76 4.47
N ILE A 260 -2.24 17.02 4.52
CA ILE A 260 -2.39 17.90 5.67
C ILE A 260 -3.26 19.10 5.27
N ARG A 261 -4.40 19.26 5.94
CA ARG A 261 -5.21 20.47 5.78
C ARG A 261 -4.71 21.55 6.74
N THR A 262 -4.57 22.78 6.23
CA THR A 262 -4.07 23.90 7.02
C THR A 262 -4.97 25.14 6.93
N LEU A 263 -5.07 25.81 8.08
CA LEU A 263 -5.53 27.19 8.23
C LEU A 263 -4.92 27.75 9.51
N ASN A 264 -3.86 28.56 9.37
CA ASN A 264 -3.14 29.17 10.50
C ASN A 264 -2.58 28.12 11.50
N GLU A 265 -1.75 27.20 10.98
CA GLU A 265 -1.14 26.10 11.73
C GLU A 265 0.38 26.30 12.00
N SER A 266 0.91 27.53 11.84
CA SER A 266 2.35 27.81 11.98
C SER A 266 2.95 27.34 13.29
N LYS A 267 2.13 27.27 14.34
CA LYS A 267 2.56 26.87 15.69
C LYS A 267 3.03 25.41 15.78
N TYR A 268 2.39 24.50 15.03
CA TYR A 268 2.63 23.05 15.16
C TYR A 268 3.15 22.42 13.88
N LEU A 269 2.88 23.02 12.72
CA LEU A 269 3.19 22.42 11.41
C LEU A 269 4.70 22.13 11.25
N GLY A 270 5.58 22.98 11.75
CA GLY A 270 7.03 22.76 11.68
C GLY A 270 7.47 21.50 12.43
N GLU A 271 6.95 21.29 13.65
CA GLU A 271 7.23 20.11 14.45
C GLU A 271 6.66 18.84 13.78
N LEU A 272 5.43 18.92 13.25
CA LEU A 272 4.81 17.83 12.53
C LEU A 272 5.66 17.40 11.32
N LEU A 273 6.09 18.35 10.50
CA LEU A 273 6.87 18.05 9.28
C LEU A 273 8.26 17.48 9.61
N GLU A 274 8.88 17.94 10.70
CA GLU A 274 10.13 17.34 11.17
C GLU A 274 9.92 15.90 11.66
N MET A 275 8.85 15.63 12.40
CA MET A 275 8.52 14.27 12.85
C MET A 275 8.18 13.36 11.66
N ILE A 276 7.53 13.85 10.60
CA ILE A 276 7.29 13.10 9.37
C ILE A 276 8.60 12.75 8.68
N LYS A 277 9.53 13.68 8.57
CA LYS A 277 10.85 13.47 7.95
C LYS A 277 11.69 12.42 8.68
N LEU A 278 11.55 12.34 10.00
CA LEU A 278 12.28 11.41 10.84
C LEU A 278 11.66 10.00 10.89
N GLN A 279 10.49 9.77 10.27
CA GLN A 279 9.84 8.46 10.29
C GLN A 279 10.72 7.37 9.67
N GLN A 280 10.82 6.25 10.35
CA GLN A 280 11.53 5.06 9.87
C GLN A 280 10.60 4.23 8.99
N THR A 281 10.74 4.35 7.67
CA THR A 281 9.88 3.67 6.71
C THR A 281 10.68 3.00 5.59
N SER A 282 10.12 1.92 5.03
CA SER A 282 10.65 1.27 3.82
C SER A 282 10.05 1.83 2.52
N PHE A 283 9.12 2.79 2.61
CA PHE A 283 8.43 3.43 1.49
C PHE A 283 8.80 4.91 1.37
N ALA A 284 8.57 5.48 0.19
CA ALA A 284 8.74 6.91 -0.03
C ALA A 284 7.58 7.71 0.59
N ILE A 285 7.88 8.90 1.06
CA ILE A 285 6.89 9.82 1.63
C ILE A 285 6.82 11.06 0.75
N GLU A 286 5.62 11.47 0.36
CA GLU A 286 5.34 12.81 -0.12
C GLU A 286 4.35 13.51 0.82
N VAL A 287 4.44 14.82 0.92
CA VAL A 287 3.52 15.62 1.73
C VAL A 287 2.77 16.59 0.84
N VAL A 288 1.44 16.55 0.90
CA VAL A 288 0.51 17.45 0.22
C VAL A 288 -0.19 18.31 1.26
N VAL A 289 0.07 19.60 1.25
CA VAL A 289 -0.58 20.59 2.11
C VAL A 289 -1.72 21.24 1.35
N VAL A 290 -2.94 21.20 1.88
CA VAL A 290 -4.11 21.87 1.33
C VAL A 290 -4.45 23.05 2.23
N ASP A 291 -4.10 24.25 1.77
CA ASP A 291 -4.23 25.48 2.52
C ASP A 291 -5.50 26.27 2.14
N SER A 292 -6.24 26.70 3.15
CA SER A 292 -7.49 27.44 3.00
C SER A 292 -7.38 28.95 3.28
N GLY A 293 -6.17 29.51 3.07
CA GLY A 293 -5.89 30.94 3.17
C GLY A 293 -5.24 31.33 4.48
N SER A 294 -4.15 30.64 4.86
CA SER A 294 -3.31 30.99 6.02
C SER A 294 -2.57 32.30 5.81
N ASP A 295 -2.41 33.09 6.87
CA ASP A 295 -1.71 34.38 6.92
C ASP A 295 -0.68 34.49 8.05
N ASP A 296 -0.37 33.36 8.73
CA ASP A 296 0.47 33.30 9.94
C ASP A 296 1.89 32.70 9.72
N GLY A 297 2.33 32.50 8.47
CA GLY A 297 3.60 31.83 8.14
C GLY A 297 3.50 30.33 7.93
N THR A 298 2.31 29.73 7.96
CA THR A 298 2.07 28.30 7.68
C THR A 298 2.64 27.90 6.31
N LEU A 299 2.42 28.70 5.27
CA LEU A 299 2.87 28.41 3.91
C LEU A 299 4.40 28.44 3.78
N ASP A 300 5.07 29.37 4.45
CA ASP A 300 6.53 29.45 4.46
C ASP A 300 7.15 28.19 5.06
N ILE A 301 6.54 27.67 6.13
CA ILE A 301 6.96 26.41 6.75
C ILE A 301 6.77 25.27 5.77
N ALA A 302 5.61 25.12 5.14
CA ALA A 302 5.33 24.05 4.19
C ALA A 302 6.30 24.07 3.01
N GLN A 303 6.60 25.25 2.47
CA GLN A 303 7.56 25.44 1.38
C GLN A 303 8.99 25.07 1.79
N LYS A 304 9.42 25.43 2.99
CA LYS A 304 10.75 25.09 3.53
C LYS A 304 10.97 23.58 3.61
N TYR A 305 9.92 22.80 3.91
CA TYR A 305 9.99 21.34 3.96
C TYR A 305 9.72 20.64 2.61
N GLY A 306 9.58 21.40 1.52
CA GLY A 306 9.38 20.85 0.18
C GLY A 306 8.00 20.19 -0.04
N CYS A 307 7.00 20.60 0.72
CA CYS A 307 5.63 20.10 0.56
C CYS A 307 5.04 20.56 -0.78
N ARG A 308 4.22 19.70 -1.39
CA ARG A 308 3.33 20.12 -2.47
C ARG A 308 2.19 20.93 -1.87
N ILE A 309 2.02 22.18 -2.29
CA ILE A 309 1.00 23.09 -1.75
C ILE A 309 -0.14 23.21 -2.74
N CYS A 310 -1.35 22.95 -2.29
CA CYS A 310 -2.62 23.16 -2.98
C CYS A 310 -3.41 24.26 -2.25
N HIS A 311 -4.03 25.16 -3.00
CA HIS A 311 -4.85 26.22 -2.41
C HIS A 311 -6.32 25.96 -2.65
N ILE A 312 -7.13 26.18 -1.62
CA ILE A 312 -8.59 26.20 -1.70
C ILE A 312 -9.09 27.58 -1.24
N LYS A 313 -9.97 28.18 -2.02
CA LYS A 313 -10.56 29.45 -1.60
C LYS A 313 -11.45 29.22 -0.39
N ARG A 314 -11.45 30.17 0.54
CA ARG A 314 -12.24 30.11 1.76
C ARG A 314 -13.74 29.88 1.48
N GLU A 315 -14.29 30.52 0.45
CA GLU A 315 -15.67 30.37 0.04
C GLU A 315 -16.04 28.99 -0.52
N ASP A 316 -15.02 28.25 -1.03
CA ASP A 316 -15.17 26.91 -1.61
C ASP A 316 -14.84 25.80 -0.63
N PHE A 317 -14.41 26.14 0.59
CA PHE A 317 -13.94 25.17 1.56
C PHE A 317 -15.09 24.31 2.10
N SER A 318 -14.86 23.00 2.13
CA SER A 318 -15.47 22.06 3.06
C SER A 318 -14.42 21.02 3.48
N PHE A 319 -14.66 20.30 4.57
CA PHE A 319 -13.72 19.29 5.05
C PHE A 319 -13.50 18.19 4.01
N GLY A 320 -14.58 17.67 3.42
CA GLY A 320 -14.51 16.67 2.35
C GLY A 320 -13.80 17.18 1.11
N ARG A 321 -14.12 18.41 0.64
CA ARG A 321 -13.51 18.99 -0.56
C ARG A 321 -12.02 19.23 -0.40
N SER A 322 -11.57 19.72 0.75
CA SER A 322 -10.14 19.92 1.00
C SER A 322 -9.38 18.59 0.99
N LEU A 323 -9.96 17.52 1.53
CA LEU A 323 -9.37 16.18 1.47
C LEU A 323 -9.35 15.64 0.03
N ASN A 324 -10.43 15.78 -0.73
CA ASN A 324 -10.49 15.35 -2.13
C ASN A 324 -9.41 16.04 -2.97
N ILE A 325 -9.23 17.37 -2.83
CA ILE A 325 -8.16 18.12 -3.50
C ILE A 325 -6.78 17.56 -3.13
N GLY A 326 -6.55 17.25 -1.86
CA GLY A 326 -5.32 16.63 -1.40
C GLY A 326 -5.07 15.26 -2.02
N CYS A 327 -6.10 14.42 -2.08
CA CYS A 327 -6.04 13.08 -2.66
C CYS A 327 -5.82 13.11 -4.19
N ASP A 328 -6.46 14.04 -4.91
CA ASP A 328 -6.25 14.24 -6.35
C ASP A 328 -4.81 14.63 -6.68
N ASN A 329 -4.17 15.38 -5.78
CA ASN A 329 -2.77 15.82 -5.94
C ASN A 329 -1.74 14.85 -5.34
N ALA A 330 -2.20 13.75 -4.74
CA ALA A 330 -1.37 12.70 -4.17
C ALA A 330 -0.99 11.66 -5.25
N SER A 331 0.28 11.23 -5.28
CA SER A 331 0.75 10.21 -6.22
C SER A 331 0.77 8.80 -5.61
N GLY A 332 0.74 8.69 -4.28
CA GLY A 332 0.89 7.42 -3.57
C GLY A 332 -0.38 6.56 -3.56
N ASN A 333 -0.19 5.25 -3.44
CA ASN A 333 -1.27 4.27 -3.32
C ASN A 333 -1.91 4.25 -1.92
N TYR A 334 -1.23 4.82 -0.94
CA TYR A 334 -1.69 4.95 0.44
C TYR A 334 -1.79 6.43 0.79
N LEU A 335 -2.99 6.86 1.16
CA LEU A 335 -3.29 8.24 1.54
C LEU A 335 -3.33 8.31 3.07
N VAL A 336 -2.51 9.14 3.66
CA VAL A 336 -2.51 9.37 5.12
C VAL A 336 -3.03 10.78 5.39
N PHE A 337 -3.96 10.88 6.32
CA PHE A 337 -4.52 12.15 6.75
C PHE A 337 -4.06 12.45 8.17
N ILE A 338 -3.52 13.64 8.36
CA ILE A 338 -3.14 14.13 9.69
C ILE A 338 -3.48 15.62 9.80
N SER A 339 -4.00 16.03 10.95
CA SER A 339 -4.27 17.45 11.21
C SER A 339 -2.97 18.22 11.45
N GLY A 340 -2.90 19.49 11.00
CA GLY A 340 -1.70 20.33 11.13
C GLY A 340 -1.20 20.56 12.56
N HIS A 341 -2.03 20.23 13.56
CA HIS A 341 -1.73 20.30 14.99
C HIS A 341 -1.70 18.92 15.69
N CYS A 342 -1.51 17.85 14.91
CA CYS A 342 -1.27 16.50 15.41
C CYS A 342 0.20 16.14 15.26
N ILE A 343 0.85 15.70 16.33
CA ILE A 343 2.28 15.35 16.34
C ILE A 343 2.44 13.85 16.61
N PRO A 344 3.06 13.06 15.71
CA PRO A 344 3.39 11.65 15.97
C PRO A 344 4.20 11.47 17.24
N VAL A 345 3.88 10.43 18.02
CA VAL A 345 4.55 10.18 19.31
C VAL A 345 5.91 9.50 19.12
N ASP A 346 6.06 8.70 18.05
CA ASP A 346 7.27 7.94 17.79
C ASP A 346 7.62 7.85 16.29
N LEU A 347 8.80 7.28 15.97
CA LEU A 347 9.36 7.18 14.63
C LEU A 347 8.76 6.04 13.79
N ASN A 348 7.92 5.19 14.37
CA ASN A 348 7.24 4.07 13.69
C ASN A 348 5.75 4.35 13.44
N TRP A 349 5.28 5.56 13.79
CA TRP A 349 3.88 5.93 13.65
C TRP A 349 3.32 5.63 12.27
N LEU A 350 4.03 6.04 11.21
CA LEU A 350 3.57 5.91 9.83
C LEU A 350 3.55 4.45 9.38
N ASN A 351 4.58 3.68 9.72
CA ASN A 351 4.60 2.23 9.47
C ASN A 351 3.44 1.52 10.17
N ASN A 352 3.22 1.82 11.45
CA ASN A 352 2.15 1.22 12.22
C ASN A 352 0.78 1.52 11.62
N LEU A 353 0.55 2.78 11.21
CA LEU A 353 -0.72 3.24 10.65
C LEU A 353 -1.03 2.59 9.28
N CYS A 354 -0.02 2.49 8.40
CA CYS A 354 -0.18 1.97 7.05
C CYS A 354 -0.16 0.43 7.00
N LYS A 355 0.44 -0.24 7.98
CA LYS A 355 0.62 -1.70 7.97
C LYS A 355 -0.67 -2.49 7.69
N PRO A 356 -1.82 -2.26 8.33
CA PRO A 356 -3.03 -3.03 8.06
C PRO A 356 -3.58 -2.89 6.63
N LEU A 357 -3.29 -1.75 5.98
CA LEU A 357 -3.61 -1.51 4.58
C LEU A 357 -2.65 -2.28 3.67
N MET A 358 -1.35 -2.23 3.98
CA MET A 358 -0.31 -2.93 3.22
C MET A 358 -0.45 -4.45 3.33
N ASP A 359 -0.87 -4.95 4.49
CA ASP A 359 -1.18 -6.37 4.73
C ASP A 359 -2.53 -6.80 4.08
N GLY A 360 -3.27 -5.88 3.45
CA GLY A 360 -4.56 -6.15 2.79
C GLY A 360 -5.71 -6.50 3.74
N VAL A 361 -5.56 -6.23 5.04
CA VAL A 361 -6.58 -6.59 6.06
C VAL A 361 -7.72 -5.59 6.08
N VAL A 362 -7.43 -4.31 5.84
CA VAL A 362 -8.42 -3.21 5.84
C VAL A 362 -8.15 -2.26 4.68
N GLN A 363 -9.18 -1.49 4.30
CA GLN A 363 -9.07 -0.44 3.29
C GLN A 363 -8.92 0.94 3.91
N TYR A 364 -9.35 1.12 5.17
CA TYR A 364 -9.29 2.36 5.92
C TYR A 364 -8.87 2.06 7.36
N ALA A 365 -7.85 2.75 7.85
CA ALA A 365 -7.37 2.64 9.22
C ALA A 365 -7.30 4.02 9.87
N TYR A 366 -7.42 4.07 11.20
CA TYR A 366 -7.14 5.29 11.96
C TYR A 366 -6.36 4.96 13.23
N GLY A 367 -5.52 5.92 13.64
CA GLY A 367 -4.61 5.77 14.75
C GLY A 367 -5.15 6.38 16.05
N ARG A 368 -4.42 6.09 17.11
CA ARG A 368 -4.69 6.61 18.45
C ARG A 368 -4.42 8.11 18.52
N GLN A 369 -5.29 8.81 19.24
CA GLN A 369 -5.10 10.22 19.62
C GLN A 369 -5.08 10.35 21.13
N ILE A 370 -4.16 11.15 21.62
CA ILE A 370 -4.05 11.52 23.04
C ILE A 370 -3.96 13.04 23.17
N GLY A 371 -4.48 13.59 24.26
CA GLY A 371 -4.44 15.01 24.50
C GLY A 371 -3.00 15.53 24.63
N GLY A 372 -2.73 16.69 24.04
CA GLY A 372 -1.49 17.43 24.27
C GLY A 372 -1.45 18.08 25.66
N SER A 373 -0.33 18.72 25.99
CA SER A 373 -0.09 19.34 27.31
C SER A 373 -1.16 20.37 27.74
N ASN A 374 -1.84 20.99 26.79
CA ASN A 374 -2.84 22.03 27.03
C ASN A 374 -4.31 21.53 26.88
N SER A 375 -4.52 20.22 26.65
CA SER A 375 -5.86 19.66 26.50
C SER A 375 -6.63 19.74 27.83
N PHE A 376 -7.92 20.05 27.74
CA PHE A 376 -8.81 19.98 28.89
C PHE A 376 -8.91 18.53 29.41
N TRP A 377 -9.06 18.37 30.73
CA TRP A 377 -9.25 17.04 31.34
C TRP A 377 -10.40 16.26 30.70
N SER A 378 -11.56 16.91 30.51
CA SER A 378 -12.72 16.29 29.87
C SER A 378 -12.45 15.84 28.44
N GLU A 379 -11.62 16.55 27.70
CA GLU A 379 -11.20 16.17 26.35
C GLU A 379 -10.31 14.93 26.36
N SER A 380 -9.34 14.87 27.28
CA SER A 380 -8.51 13.69 27.47
C SER A 380 -9.35 12.45 27.80
N GLN A 381 -10.46 12.60 28.55
CA GLN A 381 -11.39 11.50 28.82
C GLN A 381 -12.17 11.07 27.55
N ILE A 382 -12.47 12.02 26.64
CA ILE A 382 -13.04 11.70 25.32
C ILE A 382 -12.05 10.91 24.48
N PHE A 383 -10.80 11.34 24.41
CA PHE A 383 -9.76 10.61 23.69
C PHE A 383 -9.58 9.20 24.25
N ASN A 384 -9.49 9.03 25.56
CA ASN A 384 -9.37 7.70 26.18
C ASN A 384 -10.54 6.76 25.86
N LYS A 385 -11.75 7.31 25.71
CA LYS A 385 -12.94 6.56 25.36
C LYS A 385 -12.94 6.09 23.90
N TYR A 386 -12.59 6.98 22.95
CA TYR A 386 -12.67 6.70 21.51
C TYR A 386 -11.39 6.10 20.94
N PHE A 387 -10.25 6.28 21.62
CA PHE A 387 -8.94 5.81 21.18
C PHE A 387 -8.26 4.98 22.30
N PRO A 388 -8.80 3.78 22.60
CA PRO A 388 -8.25 2.91 23.66
C PRO A 388 -6.83 2.42 23.32
N SER A 389 -6.13 1.86 24.31
CA SER A 389 -4.75 1.36 24.14
C SER A 389 -4.64 0.05 23.38
N LYS A 390 -5.76 -0.58 22.99
CA LYS A 390 -5.80 -1.86 22.27
C LYS A 390 -6.34 -1.65 20.86
N SER A 391 -5.61 -2.13 19.84
CA SER A 391 -6.04 -2.12 18.45
C SER A 391 -7.22 -3.04 18.18
N LEU A 392 -8.03 -2.68 17.16
CA LEU A 392 -9.15 -3.47 16.65
C LEU A 392 -9.05 -3.50 15.12
N ILE A 393 -8.55 -4.61 14.54
CA ILE A 393 -8.24 -4.76 13.11
C ILE A 393 -8.70 -6.14 12.63
N PRO A 394 -9.72 -6.27 11.79
CA PRO A 394 -10.71 -5.24 11.48
C PRO A 394 -11.61 -4.93 12.68
N GLN A 395 -12.24 -3.75 12.67
CA GLN A 395 -13.23 -3.37 13.66
C GLN A 395 -14.67 -3.63 13.18
N SER A 396 -15.62 -3.75 14.13
CA SER A 396 -17.04 -3.99 13.83
C SER A 396 -17.90 -2.72 13.74
N HIS A 397 -17.36 -1.57 14.11
CA HIS A 397 -18.08 -0.28 14.13
C HIS A 397 -17.55 0.68 13.06
N LEU A 398 -18.33 1.71 12.73
CA LEU A 398 -18.06 2.63 11.62
C LEU A 398 -17.23 3.86 12.01
N TYR A 399 -16.77 3.96 13.26
CA TYR A 399 -15.99 5.12 13.71
C TYR A 399 -14.64 5.17 12.99
N CYS A 400 -14.30 6.34 12.47
CA CYS A 400 -13.01 6.68 11.89
C CYS A 400 -12.73 8.15 12.17
N ASN A 401 -11.46 8.59 12.08
CA ASN A 401 -11.12 9.99 12.35
C ASN A 401 -9.89 10.44 11.54
N ASN A 402 -10.07 11.40 10.63
CA ASN A 402 -9.05 11.91 9.72
C ASN A 402 -8.01 12.83 10.37
N ALA A 403 -8.10 13.10 11.66
CA ALA A 403 -6.97 13.76 12.34
C ALA A 403 -5.74 12.85 12.45
N ASN A 404 -5.92 11.53 12.28
CA ASN A 404 -4.85 10.52 12.24
C ASN A 404 -5.38 9.25 11.58
N SER A 405 -5.30 9.14 10.24
CA SER A 405 -5.83 7.99 9.51
C SER A 405 -5.06 7.68 8.23
N ALA A 406 -5.29 6.48 7.68
CA ALA A 406 -4.74 6.02 6.40
C ALA A 406 -5.82 5.31 5.58
N LEU A 407 -5.85 5.54 4.28
CA LEU A 407 -6.84 5.05 3.32
C LEU A 407 -6.14 4.53 2.06
N LEU A 408 -6.59 3.42 1.50
CA LEU A 408 -6.19 3.00 0.16
C LEU A 408 -6.67 4.03 -0.87
N LYS A 409 -5.78 4.50 -1.74
CA LYS A 409 -6.14 5.47 -2.79
C LYS A 409 -7.28 4.95 -3.66
N ARG A 410 -7.25 3.66 -4.03
CA ARG A 410 -8.33 3.01 -4.78
C ARG A 410 -9.68 3.12 -4.07
N ALA A 411 -9.73 2.90 -2.75
CA ALA A 411 -10.98 3.02 -2.00
C ALA A 411 -11.51 4.46 -1.98
N TRP A 412 -10.61 5.46 -2.00
CA TRP A 412 -11.00 6.86 -2.18
C TRP A 412 -11.46 7.14 -3.61
N GLU A 413 -10.80 6.63 -4.64
CA GLU A 413 -11.21 6.77 -6.06
C GLU A 413 -12.63 6.23 -6.29
N ASP A 414 -12.97 5.10 -5.67
CA ASP A 414 -14.31 4.48 -5.75
C ASP A 414 -15.38 5.31 -5.02
N HIS A 415 -15.02 6.10 -4.01
CA HIS A 415 -16.01 6.67 -3.08
C HIS A 415 -15.91 8.17 -2.85
N GLN A 416 -14.74 8.77 -2.90
CA GLN A 416 -14.44 10.16 -2.52
C GLN A 416 -15.09 10.61 -1.19
N PHE A 417 -14.64 11.69 -0.59
CA PHE A 417 -15.29 12.28 0.58
C PHE A 417 -16.52 13.09 0.17
N ASP A 418 -17.59 13.02 0.95
CA ASP A 418 -18.78 13.84 0.74
C ASP A 418 -18.51 15.32 1.09
N GLU A 419 -18.49 16.17 0.07
CA GLU A 419 -18.19 17.61 0.19
C GLU A 419 -19.34 18.43 0.80
N SER A 420 -20.53 17.85 0.92
CA SER A 420 -21.70 18.53 1.45
C SER A 420 -21.78 18.51 2.99
N LEU A 421 -21.02 17.61 3.62
CA LEU A 421 -21.04 17.43 5.07
C LEU A 421 -20.29 18.55 5.80
N THR A 422 -20.79 18.91 6.96
CA THR A 422 -20.17 19.90 7.84
C THR A 422 -19.04 19.34 8.71
N GLY A 423 -18.83 18.03 8.70
CA GLY A 423 -17.83 17.27 9.45
C GLY A 423 -18.16 15.79 9.41
N LEU A 424 -17.36 14.93 10.05
CA LEU A 424 -17.52 13.48 10.08
C LEU A 424 -17.53 12.83 8.67
N GLU A 425 -16.90 13.47 7.70
CA GLU A 425 -16.69 12.96 6.33
C GLU A 425 -15.95 11.62 6.33
N ASP A 426 -15.11 11.40 7.34
CA ASP A 426 -14.40 10.15 7.62
C ASP A 426 -15.34 9.00 8.00
N MET A 427 -16.29 9.24 8.93
CA MET A 427 -17.30 8.24 9.32
C MET A 427 -18.26 7.92 8.17
N GLU A 428 -18.59 8.89 7.35
CA GLU A 428 -19.46 8.70 6.19
C GLU A 428 -18.77 7.81 5.16
N LEU A 429 -17.51 8.11 4.82
CA LEU A 429 -16.72 7.30 3.91
C LEU A 429 -16.49 5.89 4.46
N ALA A 430 -16.15 5.75 5.75
CA ALA A 430 -16.01 4.46 6.42
C ALA A 430 -17.30 3.61 6.32
N LYS A 431 -18.47 4.25 6.45
CA LYS A 431 -19.77 3.60 6.28
C LYS A 431 -19.95 3.05 4.86
N ARG A 432 -19.61 3.83 3.82
CA ARG A 432 -19.73 3.37 2.42
C ARG A 432 -18.78 2.21 2.12
N ILE A 433 -17.54 2.31 2.55
CA ILE A 433 -16.54 1.23 2.42
C ILE A 433 -17.04 -0.05 3.10
N ALA A 434 -17.53 0.04 4.35
CA ALA A 434 -18.03 -1.12 5.09
C ALA A 434 -19.27 -1.76 4.45
N LEU A 435 -20.17 -0.98 3.88
CA LEU A 435 -21.36 -1.49 3.16
C LEU A 435 -21.01 -2.28 1.90
N GLN A 436 -19.84 -2.06 1.32
CA GLN A 436 -19.32 -2.81 0.18
C GLN A 436 -18.38 -3.97 0.58
N GLY A 437 -18.32 -4.29 1.88
CA GLY A 437 -17.51 -5.38 2.40
C GLY A 437 -16.05 -5.01 2.68
N GLY A 438 -15.67 -3.72 2.58
CA GLY A 438 -14.34 -3.24 2.92
C GLY A 438 -14.11 -3.18 4.44
N GLY A 439 -12.88 -3.48 4.86
CA GLY A 439 -12.48 -3.47 6.27
C GLY A 439 -12.11 -2.07 6.77
N ILE A 440 -12.49 -1.78 8.02
CA ILE A 440 -12.04 -0.60 8.77
C ILE A 440 -11.22 -1.07 9.97
N GLY A 441 -10.14 -0.36 10.34
CA GLY A 441 -9.28 -0.76 11.45
C GLY A 441 -8.88 0.38 12.38
N TYR A 442 -8.77 0.08 13.66
CA TYR A 442 -8.19 0.97 14.66
C TYR A 442 -6.80 0.50 15.07
N VAL A 443 -5.81 1.38 14.98
CA VAL A 443 -4.39 1.09 15.24
C VAL A 443 -3.90 1.86 16.45
N ALA A 444 -3.88 1.21 17.62
CA ALA A 444 -3.50 1.85 18.87
C ALA A 444 -2.01 2.30 18.89
N ASN A 445 -1.13 1.56 18.20
CA ASN A 445 0.31 1.86 18.16
C ASN A 445 0.65 3.02 17.21
N ALA A 446 -0.28 3.50 16.38
CA ALA A 446 -0.12 4.70 15.57
C ALA A 446 -0.63 5.92 16.34
N THR A 447 0.10 6.33 17.37
CA THR A 447 -0.33 7.37 18.31
C THR A 447 0.16 8.76 17.90
N VAL A 448 -0.72 9.76 18.02
CA VAL A 448 -0.39 11.19 17.88
C VAL A 448 -0.83 11.98 19.11
N PHE A 449 -0.08 13.02 19.46
CA PHE A 449 -0.57 14.11 20.31
C PHE A 449 -1.49 14.99 19.46
N HIS A 450 -2.72 15.20 19.92
CA HIS A 450 -3.68 16.08 19.27
C HIS A 450 -3.83 17.35 20.12
N HIS A 451 -3.33 18.47 19.60
CA HIS A 451 -3.30 19.74 20.32
C HIS A 451 -4.52 20.57 19.96
N HIS A 452 -5.46 20.69 20.89
CA HIS A 452 -6.56 21.62 20.77
C HIS A 452 -6.32 22.85 21.65
N ASN A 453 -6.50 24.04 21.09
CA ASN A 453 -6.45 25.30 21.80
C ASN A 453 -7.76 26.07 21.56
N GLU A 454 -8.88 25.42 21.89
CA GLU A 454 -10.22 25.92 21.59
C GLU A 454 -10.79 26.73 22.75
N SER A 455 -11.40 27.86 22.43
CA SER A 455 -12.28 28.60 23.35
C SER A 455 -13.64 27.90 23.53
N TRP A 456 -14.36 28.25 24.59
CA TRP A 456 -15.69 27.67 24.87
C TRP A 456 -16.68 27.77 23.68
N PRO A 457 -16.78 28.90 22.95
CA PRO A 457 -17.61 28.99 21.76
C PRO A 457 -17.15 28.07 20.63
N GLN A 458 -15.82 27.84 20.47
CA GLN A 458 -15.29 26.93 19.44
C GLN A 458 -15.63 25.48 19.76
N ILE A 459 -15.47 25.05 21.03
CA ILE A 459 -15.87 23.71 21.49
C ILE A 459 -17.35 23.47 21.18
N ARG A 460 -18.24 24.44 21.55
CA ARG A 460 -19.67 24.32 21.27
C ARG A 460 -19.96 24.18 19.77
N ARG A 461 -19.32 25.01 18.93
CA ARG A 461 -19.50 24.98 17.47
C ARG A 461 -19.01 23.67 16.84
N ARG A 462 -17.93 23.11 17.35
CA ARG A 462 -17.40 21.80 16.90
C ARG A 462 -18.46 20.72 17.12
N PHE A 463 -18.97 20.55 18.32
CA PHE A 463 -19.97 19.54 18.63
C PHE A 463 -21.34 19.80 17.96
N GLU A 464 -21.71 21.06 17.75
CA GLU A 464 -22.90 21.44 16.97
C GLU A 464 -22.75 20.97 15.52
N ARG A 465 -21.62 21.26 14.88
CA ARG A 465 -21.28 20.89 13.51
C ARG A 465 -21.23 19.36 13.32
N GLU A 466 -20.55 18.65 14.19
CA GLU A 466 -20.47 17.19 14.17
C GLU A 466 -21.86 16.54 14.35
N SER A 467 -22.67 17.10 15.22
CA SER A 467 -24.02 16.59 15.45
C SER A 467 -24.97 16.79 14.26
N ILE A 468 -24.80 17.89 13.50
CA ILE A 468 -25.50 18.11 12.22
C ILE A 468 -25.11 17.01 11.21
N ALA A 469 -23.81 16.76 11.04
CA ALA A 469 -23.30 15.74 10.14
C ALA A 469 -23.74 14.33 10.58
N LEU A 470 -23.61 14.01 11.87
CA LEU A 470 -24.01 12.70 12.41
C LEU A 470 -25.46 12.36 12.10
N ARG A 471 -26.35 13.34 12.13
CA ARG A 471 -27.75 13.13 11.79
C ARG A 471 -27.96 12.77 10.32
N THR A 472 -27.15 13.31 9.42
CA THR A 472 -27.17 12.94 7.99
C THR A 472 -26.64 11.51 7.80
N ILE A 473 -25.56 11.15 8.50
CA ILE A 473 -24.91 9.84 8.39
C ILE A 473 -25.74 8.74 9.08
N MET A 474 -26.31 9.06 10.25
CA MET A 474 -27.09 8.15 11.11
C MET A 474 -28.43 8.78 11.51
N PRO A 475 -29.45 8.81 10.62
CA PRO A 475 -30.74 9.46 10.88
C PRO A 475 -31.48 8.93 12.11
N GLN A 476 -31.18 7.70 12.52
CA GLN A 476 -31.75 7.06 13.71
C GLN A 476 -31.23 7.63 15.03
N VAL A 477 -30.12 8.37 15.02
CA VAL A 477 -29.54 8.96 16.24
C VAL A 477 -30.21 10.28 16.55
N HIS A 478 -30.97 10.32 17.64
CA HIS A 478 -31.62 11.51 18.13
C HIS A 478 -31.17 11.88 19.53
N ILE A 479 -30.84 13.15 19.73
CA ILE A 479 -30.48 13.71 21.04
C ILE A 479 -31.62 14.63 21.50
N ARG A 480 -32.47 14.15 22.42
CA ARG A 480 -33.49 14.94 23.06
C ARG A 480 -32.89 15.84 24.15
N LEU A 481 -33.60 16.86 24.57
CA LEU A 481 -33.15 17.74 25.64
C LEU A 481 -32.81 16.96 26.95
N PHE A 482 -33.68 16.01 27.30
CA PHE A 482 -33.46 15.16 28.48
C PHE A 482 -32.22 14.28 28.34
N ASP A 483 -31.94 13.75 27.16
CA ASP A 483 -30.75 12.97 26.86
C ASP A 483 -29.49 13.85 27.05
N ALA A 484 -29.51 15.07 26.49
CA ALA A 484 -28.40 16.02 26.62
C ALA A 484 -28.14 16.40 28.10
N ILE A 485 -29.19 16.65 28.87
CA ILE A 485 -29.07 16.94 30.31
C ILE A 485 -28.52 15.72 31.06
N PHE A 486 -29.06 14.54 30.81
CA PHE A 486 -28.59 13.30 31.44
C PHE A 486 -27.11 13.02 31.13
N TYR A 487 -26.71 13.11 29.86
CA TYR A 487 -25.32 12.90 29.45
C TYR A 487 -24.38 13.98 30.02
N PHE A 488 -24.82 15.23 30.10
CA PHE A 488 -24.06 16.30 30.73
C PHE A 488 -23.77 15.98 32.21
N ILE A 489 -24.82 15.71 32.99
CA ILE A 489 -24.66 15.42 34.44
C ILE A 489 -23.81 14.18 34.67
N SER A 490 -24.08 13.08 33.93
CA SER A 490 -23.36 11.83 34.07
C SER A 490 -21.87 11.97 33.69
N SER A 491 -21.56 12.73 32.62
CA SER A 491 -20.19 12.95 32.19
C SER A 491 -19.41 13.85 33.12
N VAL A 492 -20.01 14.91 33.69
CA VAL A 492 -19.39 15.74 34.71
C VAL A 492 -19.06 14.90 35.93
N PHE A 493 -20.02 14.10 36.40
CA PHE A 493 -19.81 13.21 37.55
C PHE A 493 -18.67 12.22 37.28
N MET A 494 -18.67 11.56 36.10
CA MET A 494 -17.63 10.59 35.74
C MET A 494 -16.25 11.25 35.65
N ASP A 495 -16.13 12.41 35.01
CA ASP A 495 -14.84 13.15 34.91
C ASP A 495 -14.30 13.55 36.27
N CYS A 496 -15.16 14.02 37.17
CA CYS A 496 -14.76 14.35 38.54
C CYS A 496 -14.34 13.09 39.32
N PHE A 497 -15.06 11.99 39.18
CA PHE A 497 -14.72 10.73 39.82
C PHE A 497 -13.36 10.21 39.35
N LEU A 498 -13.13 10.21 38.00
CA LEU A 498 -11.86 9.80 37.44
C LEU A 498 -10.70 10.68 37.87
N ALA A 499 -10.89 12.01 37.94
CA ALA A 499 -9.88 12.93 38.41
C ALA A 499 -9.46 12.62 39.85
N VAL A 500 -10.42 12.36 40.73
CA VAL A 500 -10.13 11.98 42.13
C VAL A 500 -9.41 10.63 42.20
N ARG A 501 -9.87 9.63 41.43
CA ARG A 501 -9.26 8.29 41.39
C ARG A 501 -7.81 8.31 40.92
N GLU A 502 -7.51 9.15 39.91
CA GLU A 502 -6.16 9.27 39.33
C GLU A 502 -5.26 10.27 40.08
N GLY A 503 -5.75 10.86 41.15
CA GLY A 503 -5.01 11.87 41.94
C GLY A 503 -4.77 13.18 41.20
N PHE A 504 -5.47 13.41 40.10
CA PHE A 504 -5.36 14.61 39.28
C PHE A 504 -6.30 15.71 39.81
N ARG A 505 -5.84 16.96 39.80
CA ARG A 505 -6.63 18.09 40.29
C ARG A 505 -6.95 19.08 39.17
N PRO A 506 -7.88 18.78 38.27
CA PRO A 506 -8.28 19.70 37.21
C PRO A 506 -9.11 20.84 37.82
N SER A 507 -9.28 21.93 37.06
CA SER A 507 -10.32 22.89 37.36
C SER A 507 -11.70 22.25 37.16
N TYR A 508 -12.44 22.01 38.23
CA TYR A 508 -13.80 21.46 38.16
C TYR A 508 -14.76 22.38 37.38
N LEU A 509 -14.52 23.69 37.41
CA LEU A 509 -15.26 24.64 36.57
C LEU A 509 -15.02 24.35 35.06
N HIS A 510 -13.79 24.04 34.67
CA HIS A 510 -13.47 23.68 33.28
C HIS A 510 -14.14 22.37 32.87
N ILE A 511 -14.25 21.37 33.75
CA ILE A 511 -15.02 20.13 33.48
C ILE A 511 -16.48 20.49 33.18
N ILE A 512 -17.11 21.29 34.03
CA ILE A 512 -18.52 21.71 33.86
C ILE A 512 -18.69 22.47 32.55
N LEU A 513 -17.86 23.48 32.28
CA LEU A 513 -17.94 24.33 31.09
C LEU A 513 -17.70 23.50 29.80
N TYR A 514 -16.71 22.59 29.81
CA TYR A 514 -16.41 21.75 28.67
C TYR A 514 -17.61 20.86 28.34
N ARG A 515 -18.12 20.10 29.32
CA ARG A 515 -19.25 19.18 29.15
C ARG A 515 -20.54 19.92 28.81
N PHE A 516 -20.75 21.10 29.36
CA PHE A 516 -21.89 21.96 29.00
C PHE A 516 -21.83 22.35 27.51
N ASN A 517 -20.69 22.89 27.03
CA ASN A 517 -20.55 23.29 25.63
C ASN A 517 -20.64 22.08 24.69
N GLN A 518 -20.11 20.92 25.08
CA GLN A 518 -20.24 19.67 24.33
C GLN A 518 -21.71 19.30 24.12
N TYR A 519 -22.45 19.07 25.20
CA TYR A 519 -23.81 18.52 25.08
C TYR A 519 -24.84 19.55 24.61
N TYR A 520 -24.63 20.83 24.94
CA TYR A 520 -25.44 21.91 24.42
C TYR A 520 -25.25 22.06 22.91
N GLY A 521 -24.00 22.06 22.42
CA GLY A 521 -23.70 22.05 20.99
C GLY A 521 -24.31 20.83 20.27
N SER A 522 -24.11 19.64 20.81
CA SER A 522 -24.68 18.40 20.24
C SER A 522 -26.21 18.44 20.18
N TRP A 523 -26.88 18.94 21.21
CA TRP A 523 -28.33 19.08 21.22
C TRP A 523 -28.85 20.09 20.19
N ILE A 524 -28.21 21.28 20.08
CA ILE A 524 -28.58 22.28 19.07
C ILE A 524 -28.37 21.69 17.67
N GLY A 525 -27.21 21.12 17.37
CA GLY A 525 -26.91 20.54 16.05
C GLY A 525 -27.89 19.44 15.65
N ASN A 526 -28.32 18.60 16.60
CA ASN A 526 -29.30 17.55 16.35
C ASN A 526 -30.69 18.07 16.00
N ARG A 527 -31.01 19.32 16.35
CA ARG A 527 -32.33 19.97 16.03
C ARG A 527 -32.37 20.60 14.65
N HIS A 528 -31.22 20.85 14.00
CA HIS A 528 -31.18 21.48 12.68
C HIS A 528 -31.73 20.52 11.60
N HIS A 529 -32.86 20.95 10.96
CA HIS A 529 -33.55 20.18 9.92
C HIS A 529 -33.33 20.71 8.50
N ARG A 530 -32.53 21.77 8.32
CA ARG A 530 -32.47 22.52 7.05
C ARG A 530 -31.09 22.41 6.39
N ARG A 531 -31.06 22.55 5.05
CA ARG A 531 -29.83 22.85 4.31
C ARG A 531 -29.24 24.14 4.90
N LEU A 532 -27.94 24.05 5.26
CA LEU A 532 -27.24 25.20 5.81
C LEU A 532 -27.22 26.34 4.79
N SER A 533 -27.52 27.56 5.26
CA SER A 533 -27.34 28.77 4.47
C SER A 533 -25.84 29.03 4.25
N LYS A 534 -25.48 29.91 3.28
CA LYS A 534 -24.05 30.32 3.08
C LYS A 534 -23.46 30.90 4.37
N SER A 535 -24.21 31.71 5.09
CA SER A 535 -23.80 32.29 6.39
C SER A 535 -23.58 31.23 7.46
N ASP A 536 -24.39 30.16 7.50
CA ASP A 536 -24.19 29.08 8.47
C ASP A 536 -22.96 28.24 8.09
N LYS A 537 -22.70 28.01 6.80
CA LYS A 537 -21.47 27.37 6.33
C LYS A 537 -20.23 28.15 6.76
N ASP A 538 -20.20 29.45 6.51
CA ASP A 538 -19.08 30.32 6.92
C ASP A 538 -18.82 30.24 8.43
N LYS A 539 -19.88 30.22 9.24
CA LYS A 539 -19.80 30.08 10.70
C LYS A 539 -19.25 28.73 11.15
N PHE A 540 -19.52 27.64 10.43
CA PHE A 540 -19.09 26.29 10.81
C PHE A 540 -17.72 25.91 10.25
N PHE A 541 -17.36 26.37 9.06
CA PHE A 541 -16.09 26.07 8.44
C PHE A 541 -14.97 27.03 8.88
N PHE A 542 -15.31 28.26 9.26
CA PHE A 542 -14.35 29.28 9.68
C PHE A 542 -14.74 29.87 11.05
N PRO A 543 -14.63 29.07 12.12
CA PRO A 543 -14.95 29.54 13.46
C PRO A 543 -13.81 30.43 13.98
N TYR A 544 -13.96 31.76 13.87
CA TYR A 544 -13.11 32.75 14.53
C TYR A 544 -13.67 33.14 15.87
#